data_d138c5b3b4abb019bc789c45842671ef
#
_entry.id   d138c5b3b4abb019bc789c45842671ef
#
_cell.length_a   1.000
_cell.length_b   1.000
_cell.length_c   1.000
_cell.angle_alpha   90.00
_cell.angle_beta   90.00
_cell.angle_gamma   90.00
#
_symmetry.space_group_name_H-M   'P 1'
#
loop_
_entity.id
_entity.type
_entity.pdbx_description
1 polymer ?
#
loop_
_entity_poly.entity_id
_entity_poly.type
_entity_poly.pdbx_seq_one_letter_code
_entity_poly.pdbx_strand_id
1 'polypeptide(L)'
;MIDISVTGLIKSFDLEKKILDGITFQIDTGERVGLLGKNGAGKTTLFRILTGELDYDAGEVSIASGRRLGLISQIPVYPEGYTVEDVLKSAFSRMQRMEDEMNALSQQMANGDESEETLRRYGELSAKFEGLGGYDTETPINKVANGLSIPPEMRERLFDTLSGGEKTRVNLGRLILEDTDILLLDEPTNHLDLHAIEWLEQYLSTFKGTVVAISHDRYFLDRTITRVIEVLDGKAEFYSGNYSFYAVEKERRYLEKMRQYEKEQAKIAQLEKSAEQLRMFAFKGMDKTYRRALSMEKRIERMRTTDKPTKERALSAQFKSQEFYGDEVFALKKLKKSFGDRVLFHDVDLQVRGGERIALIGDNGTGKSTLIKMLMEEEYPDEGKIKFGPSVRIAYLPQIVEFDVPERNLVDTMLYSKRNITPQSARNRLAAFHFTGEDVFKSVSVLSGGELSRLKLCILMDEEVNLLILDEPTNHLDIASREWIEEAVESYDGTLLFVSHDRYFINRFATRVWELENGVITDYPMGFARYRQVKALEAQNKIDHTPKTVKEKTVTEKPKPNRSAQQARRQLTICEKEISAQETAIAEIEQRLEEAGGDYERYSEIYKEKEAAEQKLGELMEKWETLAEQAGE
;
A
#
# COMPACT_ATOMS: atom_id res chain seq x y z
N MET A 1 -11.44 -0.31 25.42
CA MET A 1 -10.27 -0.26 26.34
C MET A 1 -9.12 0.33 25.54
N ILE A 2 -8.30 1.21 26.14
CA ILE A 2 -7.20 1.86 25.41
C ILE A 2 -5.99 0.94 25.44
N ASP A 3 -5.46 0.57 24.29
CA ASP A 3 -4.23 -0.22 24.15
C ASP A 3 -2.99 0.66 24.09
N ILE A 4 -3.06 1.81 23.39
CA ILE A 4 -1.96 2.77 23.26
C ILE A 4 -2.46 4.17 23.60
N SER A 5 -1.75 4.89 24.48
CA SER A 5 -2.01 6.30 24.79
C SER A 5 -0.72 7.09 24.69
N VAL A 6 -0.75 8.16 23.91
CA VAL A 6 0.36 9.11 23.71
C VAL A 6 -0.16 10.50 24.04
N THR A 7 0.53 11.22 24.93
CA THR A 7 0.11 12.54 25.39
C THR A 7 1.28 13.52 25.32
N GLY A 8 1.14 14.56 24.51
CA GLY A 8 2.10 15.66 24.42
C GLY A 8 3.51 15.25 24.00
N LEU A 9 3.65 14.21 23.18
CA LEU A 9 4.94 13.63 22.80
C LEU A 9 5.78 14.60 21.98
N ILE A 10 7.00 14.86 22.43
CA ILE A 10 7.99 15.70 21.75
C ILE A 10 9.26 14.89 21.52
N LYS A 11 9.78 14.98 20.28
CA LYS A 11 11.08 14.42 19.90
C LYS A 11 11.81 15.33 18.91
N SER A 12 13.06 15.62 19.21
CA SER A 12 14.01 16.32 18.34
C SER A 12 15.30 15.50 18.21
N PHE A 13 15.94 15.55 17.06
CA PHE A 13 17.30 15.01 16.88
C PHE A 13 18.33 16.13 16.85
N ASP A 14 17.92 17.34 16.45
CA ASP A 14 18.73 18.54 16.44
C ASP A 14 18.07 19.62 17.31
N LEU A 15 18.87 20.57 17.81
CA LEU A 15 18.42 21.66 18.67
C LEU A 15 17.39 22.60 17.99
N GLU A 16 17.36 22.61 16.65
CA GLU A 16 16.54 23.57 15.88
C GLU A 16 15.23 22.98 15.34
N LYS A 17 15.15 21.64 15.15
CA LYS A 17 13.99 21.03 14.50
C LYS A 17 13.38 19.91 15.32
N LYS A 18 12.17 20.14 15.79
CA LYS A 18 11.33 19.08 16.38
C LYS A 18 10.70 18.24 15.26
N ILE A 19 10.85 16.94 15.36
CA ILE A 19 10.22 15.98 14.45
C ILE A 19 8.81 15.67 14.93
N LEU A 20 8.62 15.50 16.24
CA LEU A 20 7.31 15.37 16.89
C LEU A 20 7.17 16.55 17.86
N ASP A 21 6.05 17.31 17.76
CA ASP A 21 5.83 18.53 18.55
C ASP A 21 4.46 18.49 19.24
N GLY A 22 4.40 17.79 20.36
CA GLY A 22 3.21 17.70 21.19
C GLY A 22 2.13 16.75 20.66
N ILE A 23 2.52 15.65 20.01
CA ILE A 23 1.58 14.66 19.48
C ILE A 23 0.78 14.02 20.62
N THR A 24 -0.54 13.99 20.47
CA THR A 24 -1.47 13.38 21.42
C THR A 24 -2.51 12.55 20.68
N PHE A 25 -2.61 11.26 21.00
CA PHE A 25 -3.65 10.36 20.48
C PHE A 25 -3.85 9.14 21.38
N GLN A 26 -4.96 8.45 21.14
CA GLN A 26 -5.28 7.18 21.80
C GLN A 26 -5.75 6.18 20.75
N ILE A 27 -5.44 4.90 20.97
CA ILE A 27 -5.85 3.79 20.11
C ILE A 27 -6.53 2.76 21.01
N ASP A 28 -7.75 2.40 20.66
CA ASP A 28 -8.56 1.43 21.38
C ASP A 28 -8.25 -0.01 20.97
N THR A 29 -8.58 -0.95 21.86
CA THR A 29 -8.40 -2.39 21.61
C THR A 29 -9.14 -2.84 20.36
N GLY A 30 -8.45 -3.53 19.46
CA GLY A 30 -8.98 -4.03 18.20
C GLY A 30 -9.16 -2.96 17.11
N GLU A 31 -8.71 -1.72 17.36
CA GLU A 31 -8.75 -0.65 16.36
C GLU A 31 -7.69 -0.88 15.27
N ARG A 32 -7.99 -0.44 14.05
CA ARG A 32 -7.11 -0.54 12.88
C ARG A 32 -6.76 0.83 12.37
N VAL A 33 -5.55 1.27 12.65
CA VAL A 33 -5.10 2.64 12.43
C VAL A 33 -4.02 2.69 11.37
N GLY A 34 -4.18 3.58 10.37
CA GLY A 34 -3.14 3.96 9.43
C GLY A 34 -2.40 5.19 9.95
N LEU A 35 -1.08 5.09 10.10
CA LEU A 35 -0.23 6.23 10.43
C LEU A 35 0.38 6.79 9.14
N LEU A 36 -0.14 7.92 8.67
CA LEU A 36 0.24 8.53 7.41
C LEU A 36 1.07 9.81 7.61
N GLY A 37 1.73 10.26 6.57
CA GLY A 37 2.55 11.48 6.55
C GLY A 37 3.70 11.36 5.58
N LYS A 38 4.35 12.49 5.27
CA LYS A 38 5.51 12.54 4.36
C LYS A 38 6.68 11.70 4.85
N ASN A 39 7.60 11.38 3.94
CA ASN A 39 8.88 10.82 4.34
C ASN A 39 9.61 11.81 5.26
N GLY A 40 10.18 11.30 6.37
CA GLY A 40 10.81 12.13 7.39
C GLY A 40 9.85 12.84 8.36
N ALA A 41 8.52 12.62 8.30
CA ALA A 41 7.55 13.20 9.25
C ALA A 41 7.61 12.59 10.67
N GLY A 42 8.45 11.57 10.90
CA GLY A 42 8.61 10.96 12.22
C GLY A 42 7.75 9.71 12.47
N LYS A 43 7.16 9.09 11.43
CA LYS A 43 6.33 7.88 11.58
C LYS A 43 7.09 6.70 12.19
N THR A 44 8.21 6.31 11.60
CA THR A 44 9.10 5.26 12.12
C THR A 44 9.71 5.64 13.48
N THR A 45 10.00 6.93 13.70
CA THR A 45 10.45 7.45 14.99
C THR A 45 9.40 7.21 16.08
N LEU A 46 8.13 7.48 15.76
CA LEU A 46 7.02 7.21 16.68
C LEU A 46 6.90 5.71 17.00
N PHE A 47 7.04 4.82 16.01
CA PHE A 47 7.03 3.37 16.25
C PHE A 47 8.17 2.94 17.18
N ARG A 48 9.38 3.45 16.96
CA ARG A 48 10.53 3.15 17.83
C ARG A 48 10.37 3.67 19.27
N ILE A 49 9.67 4.78 19.44
CA ILE A 49 9.33 5.28 20.78
C ILE A 49 8.27 4.37 21.42
N LEU A 50 7.25 3.92 20.68
CA LEU A 50 6.23 3.00 21.20
C LEU A 50 6.81 1.65 21.61
N THR A 51 7.86 1.17 20.94
CA THR A 51 8.56 -0.08 21.32
C THR A 51 9.58 0.09 22.44
N GLY A 52 9.86 1.35 22.85
CA GLY A 52 10.91 1.63 23.82
C GLY A 52 12.34 1.52 23.28
N GLU A 53 12.51 1.42 21.95
CA GLU A 53 13.83 1.43 21.29
C GLU A 53 14.44 2.82 21.24
N LEU A 54 13.63 3.87 21.36
CA LEU A 54 14.05 5.26 21.28
C LEU A 54 13.42 6.08 22.38
N ASP A 55 14.23 6.84 23.11
CA ASP A 55 13.79 7.79 24.11
C ASP A 55 13.16 9.05 23.47
N TYR A 56 12.31 9.74 24.22
CA TYR A 56 11.66 10.98 23.82
C TYR A 56 11.99 12.13 24.79
N ASP A 57 11.82 13.37 24.31
CA ASP A 57 12.29 14.55 25.04
C ASP A 57 11.25 15.04 26.07
N ALA A 58 9.95 14.90 25.76
CA ALA A 58 8.85 15.25 26.65
C ALA A 58 7.55 14.53 26.25
N GLY A 59 6.60 14.49 27.17
CA GLY A 59 5.31 13.84 27.00
C GLY A 59 5.21 12.54 27.76
N GLU A 60 4.15 11.77 27.48
CA GLU A 60 3.89 10.48 28.11
C GLU A 60 3.44 9.47 27.07
N VAL A 61 4.00 8.26 27.13
CA VAL A 61 3.62 7.11 26.30
C VAL A 61 3.26 5.96 27.21
N SER A 62 2.07 5.40 27.04
CA SER A 62 1.57 4.29 27.83
C SER A 62 0.96 3.21 26.93
N ILE A 63 1.38 1.98 27.16
CA ILE A 63 0.80 0.77 26.55
C ILE A 63 0.08 -0.01 27.65
N ALA A 64 -1.08 -0.56 27.33
CA ALA A 64 -1.89 -1.31 28.28
C ALA A 64 -1.09 -2.47 28.90
N SER A 65 -1.13 -2.59 30.23
CA SER A 65 -0.39 -3.61 30.96
C SER A 65 -0.79 -5.02 30.51
N GLY A 66 0.22 -5.86 30.29
CA GLY A 66 0.04 -7.25 29.86
C GLY A 66 -0.20 -7.44 28.36
N ARG A 67 -0.28 -6.38 27.55
CA ARG A 67 -0.33 -6.45 26.08
C ARG A 67 1.05 -6.67 25.48
N ARG A 68 1.12 -7.54 24.51
CA ARG A 68 2.34 -7.84 23.75
C ARG A 68 2.33 -7.07 22.45
N LEU A 69 3.38 -6.31 22.25
CA LEU A 69 3.57 -5.48 21.08
C LEU A 69 4.58 -6.15 20.14
N GLY A 70 4.19 -6.31 18.88
CA GLY A 70 5.06 -6.77 17.81
C GLY A 70 5.33 -5.66 16.80
N LEU A 71 6.60 -5.46 16.44
CA LEU A 71 7.03 -4.45 15.46
C LEU A 71 7.71 -5.09 14.26
N ILE A 72 7.31 -4.69 13.06
CA ILE A 72 8.04 -4.92 11.81
C ILE A 72 8.73 -3.62 11.43
N SER A 73 9.96 -3.43 11.81
CA SER A 73 10.79 -2.31 11.31
C SER A 73 12.25 -2.70 11.20
N GLN A 74 12.72 -3.55 12.08
CA GLN A 74 14.10 -4.02 12.09
C GLN A 74 14.13 -5.54 12.06
N ILE A 75 15.05 -6.07 11.25
CA ILE A 75 15.33 -7.50 11.24
C ILE A 75 16.16 -7.80 12.49
N PRO A 76 15.66 -8.61 13.43
CA PRO A 76 16.44 -9.01 14.59
C PRO A 76 17.73 -9.71 14.15
N VAL A 77 18.78 -9.57 14.97
CA VAL A 77 19.99 -10.34 14.79
C VAL A 77 19.74 -11.74 15.36
N TYR A 78 19.81 -12.73 14.51
CA TYR A 78 19.68 -14.13 14.91
C TYR A 78 21.08 -14.75 15.16
N PRO A 79 21.17 -15.82 15.95
CA PRO A 79 22.42 -16.56 16.10
C PRO A 79 22.96 -17.06 14.76
N GLU A 80 24.27 -17.10 14.60
CA GLU A 80 24.92 -17.66 13.42
C GLU A 80 24.46 -19.11 13.17
N GLY A 81 24.18 -19.44 11.90
CA GLY A 81 23.75 -20.77 11.50
C GLY A 81 22.24 -21.01 11.57
N TYR A 82 21.42 -20.03 11.98
CA TYR A 82 19.97 -20.17 11.93
C TYR A 82 19.49 -20.29 10.49
N THR A 83 18.67 -21.32 10.24
CA THR A 83 17.91 -21.47 9.01
C THR A 83 16.66 -20.59 9.05
N VAL A 84 16.01 -20.39 7.91
CA VAL A 84 14.70 -19.71 7.85
C VAL A 84 13.67 -20.45 8.71
N GLU A 85 13.72 -21.78 8.72
CA GLU A 85 12.83 -22.60 9.55
C GLU A 85 13.04 -22.33 11.04
N ASP A 86 14.30 -22.20 11.48
CA ASP A 86 14.63 -21.88 12.88
C ASP A 86 14.14 -20.49 13.28
N VAL A 87 14.22 -19.51 12.36
CA VAL A 87 13.68 -18.17 12.57
C VAL A 87 12.16 -18.22 12.74
N LEU A 88 11.43 -18.96 11.90
CA LEU A 88 9.99 -19.11 12.04
C LEU A 88 9.61 -19.81 13.34
N LYS A 89 10.34 -20.88 13.72
CA LYS A 89 10.16 -21.60 14.99
C LYS A 89 10.44 -20.73 16.22
N SER A 90 11.33 -19.74 16.12
CA SER A 90 11.65 -18.84 17.23
C SER A 90 10.44 -18.02 17.72
N ALA A 91 9.39 -17.86 16.89
CA ALA A 91 8.10 -17.29 17.29
C ALA A 91 7.47 -18.04 18.47
N PHE A 92 7.70 -19.34 18.56
CA PHE A 92 7.17 -20.22 19.59
C PHE A 92 8.11 -20.38 20.81
N SER A 93 9.11 -19.53 20.94
CA SER A 93 10.12 -19.59 22.02
C SER A 93 9.53 -19.62 23.44
N ARG A 94 8.34 -19.04 23.63
CA ARG A 94 7.59 -19.11 24.89
C ARG A 94 7.01 -20.50 25.11
N MET A 95 6.45 -21.12 24.09
CA MET A 95 5.93 -22.48 24.15
C MET A 95 7.07 -23.47 24.40
N GLN A 96 8.22 -23.28 23.75
CA GLN A 96 9.41 -24.07 23.98
C GLN A 96 9.88 -24.00 25.44
N ARG A 97 9.91 -22.81 26.02
CA ARG A 97 10.26 -22.65 27.45
C ARG A 97 9.25 -23.33 28.38
N MET A 98 7.94 -23.29 28.05
CA MET A 98 6.92 -24.01 28.80
C MET A 98 7.10 -25.53 28.69
N GLU A 99 7.42 -26.04 27.53
CA GLU A 99 7.72 -27.44 27.27
C GLU A 99 8.96 -27.89 28.06
N ASP A 100 10.04 -27.11 28.04
CA ASP A 100 11.27 -27.38 28.80
C ASP A 100 10.97 -27.41 30.31
N GLU A 101 10.15 -26.47 30.82
CA GLU A 101 9.75 -26.44 32.24
C GLU A 101 8.85 -27.65 32.58
N MET A 102 7.92 -28.02 31.71
CA MET A 102 7.09 -29.22 31.89
C MET A 102 7.94 -30.50 31.92
N ASN A 103 8.92 -30.61 31.01
CA ASN A 103 9.86 -31.72 30.98
C ASN A 103 10.72 -31.79 32.26
N ALA A 104 11.19 -30.66 32.76
CA ALA A 104 11.94 -30.58 34.01
C ALA A 104 11.09 -31.04 35.22
N LEU A 105 9.83 -30.55 35.30
CA LEU A 105 8.89 -30.97 36.35
C LEU A 105 8.55 -32.48 36.23
N SER A 106 8.36 -32.97 35.02
CA SER A 106 8.14 -34.42 34.76
C SER A 106 9.32 -35.29 35.23
N GLN A 107 10.57 -34.84 35.00
CA GLN A 107 11.76 -35.52 35.51
C GLN A 107 11.86 -35.45 37.04
N GLN A 108 11.48 -34.37 37.68
CA GLN A 108 11.42 -34.25 39.13
C GLN A 108 10.40 -35.24 39.72
N MET A 109 9.22 -35.31 39.12
CA MET A 109 8.20 -36.31 39.52
C MET A 109 8.69 -37.74 39.33
N ALA A 110 9.37 -38.04 38.23
CA ALA A 110 9.97 -39.38 37.97
C ALA A 110 11.07 -39.73 38.98
N ASN A 111 11.74 -38.73 39.55
CA ASN A 111 12.77 -38.91 40.60
C ASN A 111 12.19 -38.95 42.03
N GLY A 112 10.85 -38.97 42.17
CA GLY A 112 10.17 -39.14 43.45
C GLY A 112 9.67 -37.89 44.15
N ASP A 113 9.70 -36.71 43.49
CA ASP A 113 9.05 -35.50 44.00
C ASP A 113 7.57 -35.50 43.62
N GLU A 114 6.74 -36.06 44.46
CA GLU A 114 5.27 -36.06 44.34
C GLU A 114 4.62 -34.91 45.14
N SER A 115 5.32 -33.79 45.32
CA SER A 115 4.75 -32.65 46.06
C SER A 115 3.52 -32.09 45.35
N GLU A 116 2.51 -31.71 46.13
CA GLU A 116 1.25 -31.11 45.60
C GLU A 116 1.54 -29.85 44.78
N GLU A 117 2.60 -29.13 45.09
CA GLU A 117 3.07 -27.92 44.39
C GLU A 117 3.60 -28.25 42.99
N THR A 118 4.44 -29.30 42.85
CA THR A 118 4.99 -29.75 41.56
C THR A 118 3.89 -30.25 40.64
N LEU A 119 2.94 -31.05 41.17
CA LEU A 119 1.78 -31.56 40.42
C LEU A 119 0.87 -30.40 39.93
N ARG A 120 0.56 -29.44 40.80
CA ARG A 120 -0.26 -28.28 40.44
C ARG A 120 0.41 -27.43 39.35
N ARG A 121 1.70 -27.14 39.51
CA ARG A 121 2.46 -26.33 38.54
C ARG A 121 2.56 -27.00 37.17
N TYR A 122 2.78 -28.33 37.13
CA TYR A 122 2.73 -29.09 35.89
C TYR A 122 1.36 -29.03 35.23
N GLY A 123 0.27 -29.22 36.01
CA GLY A 123 -1.09 -29.14 35.51
C GLY A 123 -1.45 -27.74 34.94
N GLU A 124 -1.07 -26.67 35.62
CA GLU A 124 -1.27 -25.29 35.16
C GLU A 124 -0.50 -24.99 33.87
N LEU A 125 0.76 -25.44 33.76
CA LEU A 125 1.59 -25.29 32.59
C LEU A 125 1.06 -26.12 31.40
N SER A 126 0.66 -27.39 31.66
CA SER A 126 0.12 -28.28 30.64
C SER A 126 -1.20 -27.73 30.05
N ALA A 127 -2.10 -27.24 30.90
CA ALA A 127 -3.33 -26.62 30.45
C ALA A 127 -3.09 -25.33 29.62
N LYS A 128 -2.10 -24.52 30.02
CA LYS A 128 -1.68 -23.34 29.24
C LYS A 128 -1.04 -23.71 27.90
N PHE A 129 -0.18 -24.70 27.90
CA PHE A 129 0.51 -25.19 26.70
C PHE A 129 -0.48 -25.76 25.68
N GLU A 130 -1.44 -26.57 26.13
CA GLU A 130 -2.54 -27.09 25.31
C GLU A 130 -3.44 -25.98 24.79
N GLY A 131 -3.84 -25.02 25.66
CA GLY A 131 -4.69 -23.89 25.29
C GLY A 131 -4.04 -22.94 24.25
N LEU A 132 -2.70 -22.90 24.17
CA LEU A 132 -1.94 -22.17 23.17
C LEU A 132 -1.65 -22.99 21.89
N GLY A 133 -2.09 -24.25 21.81
CA GLY A 133 -1.83 -25.14 20.67
C GLY A 133 -0.39 -25.61 20.58
N GLY A 134 0.32 -25.75 21.72
CA GLY A 134 1.74 -26.07 21.79
C GLY A 134 2.16 -27.39 21.11
N TYR A 135 1.20 -28.33 20.93
CA TYR A 135 1.45 -29.61 20.25
C TYR A 135 1.46 -29.53 18.71
N ASP A 136 1.00 -28.41 18.11
CA ASP A 136 0.97 -28.25 16.65
C ASP A 136 1.54 -26.89 16.24
N THR A 137 2.84 -26.81 16.10
CA THR A 137 3.54 -25.62 15.61
C THR A 137 3.79 -25.66 14.10
N GLU A 138 3.77 -26.88 13.49
CA GLU A 138 4.06 -27.03 12.07
C GLU A 138 2.93 -26.51 11.16
N THR A 139 1.68 -26.77 11.52
CA THR A 139 0.52 -26.31 10.72
C THR A 139 0.47 -24.78 10.59
N PRO A 140 0.60 -23.98 11.68
CA PRO A 140 0.70 -22.53 11.57
C PRO A 140 1.91 -22.07 10.73
N ILE A 141 3.09 -22.65 10.93
CA ILE A 141 4.30 -22.33 10.14
C ILE A 141 4.03 -22.57 8.66
N ASN A 142 3.50 -23.73 8.28
CA ASN A 142 3.18 -24.05 6.89
C ASN A 142 2.16 -23.09 6.28
N LYS A 143 1.12 -22.73 7.05
CA LYS A 143 0.10 -21.78 6.60
C LYS A 143 0.69 -20.39 6.33
N VAL A 144 1.49 -19.86 7.25
CA VAL A 144 2.13 -18.55 7.13
C VAL A 144 3.18 -18.55 6.02
N ALA A 145 4.01 -19.59 5.95
CA ALA A 145 5.06 -19.68 4.94
C ALA A 145 4.48 -19.77 3.53
N ASN A 146 3.41 -20.55 3.32
CA ASN A 146 2.73 -20.63 2.03
C ASN A 146 2.08 -19.29 1.68
N GLY A 147 1.42 -18.64 2.65
CA GLY A 147 0.79 -17.33 2.46
C GLY A 147 1.77 -16.24 2.09
N LEU A 148 2.96 -16.25 2.66
CA LEU A 148 4.02 -15.29 2.39
C LEU A 148 4.97 -15.72 1.25
N SER A 149 4.61 -16.72 0.46
CA SER A 149 5.45 -17.23 -0.64
C SER A 149 6.88 -17.61 -0.19
N ILE A 150 7.00 -18.30 0.96
CA ILE A 150 8.26 -18.87 1.47
C ILE A 150 8.29 -20.36 1.10
N PRO A 151 8.94 -20.74 -0.01
CA PRO A 151 8.94 -22.13 -0.47
C PRO A 151 9.79 -23.03 0.43
N PRO A 152 9.56 -24.37 0.42
CA PRO A 152 10.31 -25.33 1.25
C PRO A 152 11.83 -25.23 1.09
N GLU A 153 12.32 -25.04 -0.13
CA GLU A 153 13.76 -24.95 -0.40
C GLU A 153 14.39 -23.69 0.28
N MET A 154 13.61 -22.63 0.42
CA MET A 154 14.06 -21.41 1.11
C MET A 154 14.13 -21.63 2.62
N ARG A 155 13.28 -22.50 3.19
CA ARG A 155 13.26 -22.76 4.64
C ARG A 155 14.53 -23.41 5.16
N GLU A 156 15.20 -24.21 4.33
CA GLU A 156 16.46 -24.89 4.64
C GLU A 156 17.68 -23.95 4.50
N ARG A 157 17.53 -22.79 3.85
CA ARG A 157 18.63 -21.84 3.65
C ARG A 157 18.98 -21.11 4.96
N LEU A 158 20.25 -20.79 5.11
CA LEU A 158 20.72 -19.92 6.21
C LEU A 158 20.11 -18.53 6.06
N PHE A 159 19.56 -18.00 7.15
CA PHE A 159 18.90 -16.69 7.18
C PHE A 159 19.84 -15.57 6.73
N ASP A 160 21.12 -15.65 7.11
CA ASP A 160 22.09 -14.61 6.76
C ASP A 160 22.39 -14.52 5.26
N THR A 161 22.20 -15.60 4.52
CA THR A 161 22.40 -15.66 3.06
C THR A 161 21.25 -15.07 2.25
N LEU A 162 20.14 -14.73 2.89
CA LEU A 162 18.97 -14.15 2.25
C LEU A 162 19.17 -12.69 1.85
N SER A 163 18.52 -12.28 0.77
CA SER A 163 18.38 -10.87 0.41
C SER A 163 17.59 -10.08 1.47
N GLY A 164 17.75 -8.76 1.50
CA GLY A 164 17.03 -7.91 2.45
C GLY A 164 15.52 -8.10 2.40
N GLY A 165 14.95 -8.21 1.20
CA GLY A 165 13.50 -8.45 1.02
C GLY A 165 13.04 -9.83 1.50
N GLU A 166 13.83 -10.88 1.26
CA GLU A 166 13.56 -12.23 1.78
C GLU A 166 13.62 -12.24 3.31
N LYS A 167 14.61 -11.57 3.92
CA LYS A 167 14.72 -11.42 5.37
C LYS A 167 13.51 -10.72 5.98
N THR A 168 13.05 -9.62 5.36
CA THR A 168 11.84 -8.90 5.80
C THR A 168 10.60 -9.79 5.75
N ARG A 169 10.44 -10.58 4.69
CA ARG A 169 9.33 -11.53 4.50
C ARG A 169 9.33 -12.62 5.57
N VAL A 170 10.48 -13.21 5.86
CA VAL A 170 10.62 -14.24 6.91
C VAL A 170 10.35 -13.65 8.28
N ASN A 171 10.84 -12.43 8.57
CA ASN A 171 10.59 -11.76 9.85
C ASN A 171 9.11 -11.38 10.02
N LEU A 172 8.43 -10.99 8.95
CA LEU A 172 6.98 -10.80 8.95
C LEU A 172 6.26 -12.10 9.31
N GLY A 173 6.67 -13.23 8.70
CA GLY A 173 6.14 -14.56 9.02
C GLY A 173 6.33 -14.93 10.49
N ARG A 174 7.51 -14.70 11.04
CA ARG A 174 7.79 -14.91 12.46
C ARG A 174 6.87 -14.08 13.35
N LEU A 175 6.71 -12.80 13.05
CA LEU A 175 5.86 -11.90 13.85
C LEU A 175 4.38 -12.29 13.80
N ILE A 176 3.90 -12.75 12.65
CA ILE A 176 2.52 -13.26 12.50
C ILE A 176 2.30 -14.52 13.33
N LEU A 177 3.32 -15.38 13.45
CA LEU A 177 3.31 -16.60 14.28
C LEU A 177 3.42 -16.29 15.78
N GLU A 178 3.99 -15.13 16.12
CA GLU A 178 4.09 -14.68 17.50
C GLU A 178 2.71 -14.23 18.00
N ASP A 179 2.26 -14.79 19.12
CA ASP A 179 0.95 -14.44 19.71
C ASP A 179 0.99 -13.02 20.29
N THR A 180 0.84 -12.00 19.43
CA THR A 180 0.87 -10.58 19.75
C THR A 180 -0.52 -10.00 19.88
N ASP A 181 -0.70 -9.01 20.77
CA ASP A 181 -1.97 -8.29 20.97
C ASP A 181 -2.05 -7.00 20.15
N ILE A 182 -0.88 -6.38 19.89
CA ILE A 182 -0.73 -5.14 19.15
C ILE A 182 0.33 -5.34 18.05
N LEU A 183 -0.05 -5.13 16.80
CA LEU A 183 0.84 -5.19 15.63
C LEU A 183 1.17 -3.79 15.14
N LEU A 184 2.46 -3.45 15.16
CA LEU A 184 3.01 -2.26 14.49
C LEU A 184 3.68 -2.69 13.19
N LEU A 185 3.13 -2.26 12.05
CA LEU A 185 3.56 -2.64 10.71
C LEU A 185 4.18 -1.43 10.00
N ASP A 186 5.51 -1.42 9.84
CA ASP A 186 6.21 -0.36 9.10
C ASP A 186 6.51 -0.85 7.69
N GLU A 187 5.79 -0.31 6.69
CA GLU A 187 5.86 -0.66 5.28
C GLU A 187 5.79 -2.18 4.99
N PRO A 188 4.76 -2.89 5.51
CA PRO A 188 4.71 -4.36 5.43
C PRO A 188 4.54 -4.90 4.02
N THR A 189 4.09 -4.07 3.07
CA THR A 189 3.88 -4.44 1.67
C THR A 189 5.15 -4.36 0.83
N ASN A 190 6.20 -3.70 1.33
CA ASN A 190 7.47 -3.62 0.62
C ASN A 190 8.09 -5.02 0.48
N HIS A 191 8.59 -5.35 -0.69
CA HIS A 191 9.23 -6.63 -1.04
C HIS A 191 8.28 -7.85 -1.04
N LEU A 192 6.97 -7.66 -0.86
CA LEU A 192 5.97 -8.71 -1.04
C LEU A 192 5.47 -8.72 -2.48
N ASP A 193 5.22 -9.92 -3.00
CA ASP A 193 4.47 -10.08 -4.24
C ASP A 193 2.96 -9.91 -4.01
N LEU A 194 2.19 -9.85 -5.09
CA LEU A 194 0.74 -9.64 -5.02
C LEU A 194 0.02 -10.70 -4.19
N HIS A 195 0.45 -11.96 -4.29
CA HIS A 195 -0.13 -13.07 -3.53
C HIS A 195 0.10 -12.89 -2.01
N ALA A 196 1.33 -12.58 -1.60
CA ALA A 196 1.67 -12.36 -0.20
C ALA A 196 0.95 -11.13 0.39
N ILE A 197 0.78 -10.05 -0.40
CA ILE A 197 0.01 -8.88 0.03
C ILE A 197 -1.46 -9.24 0.25
N GLU A 198 -2.09 -9.97 -0.67
CA GLU A 198 -3.50 -10.39 -0.54
C GLU A 198 -3.71 -11.32 0.66
N TRP A 199 -2.77 -12.24 0.88
CA TRP A 199 -2.81 -13.11 2.04
C TRP A 199 -2.66 -12.32 3.35
N LEU A 200 -1.74 -11.34 3.41
CA LEU A 200 -1.55 -10.47 4.57
C LEU A 200 -2.83 -9.66 4.88
N GLU A 201 -3.48 -9.10 3.86
CA GLU A 201 -4.76 -8.41 4.01
C GLU A 201 -5.83 -9.32 4.63
N GLN A 202 -5.93 -10.54 4.12
CA GLN A 202 -6.87 -11.53 4.64
C GLN A 202 -6.54 -11.93 6.09
N TYR A 203 -5.27 -12.12 6.42
CA TYR A 203 -4.83 -12.37 7.78
C TYR A 203 -5.23 -11.21 8.71
N LEU A 204 -4.88 -9.97 8.34
CA LEU A 204 -5.20 -8.79 9.13
C LEU A 204 -6.73 -8.58 9.26
N SER A 205 -7.53 -8.99 8.27
CA SER A 205 -9.00 -8.92 8.36
C SER A 205 -9.57 -9.80 9.48
N THR A 206 -8.92 -10.90 9.79
CA THR A 206 -9.32 -11.87 10.84
C THR A 206 -8.60 -11.66 12.17
N PHE A 207 -7.55 -10.86 12.19
CA PHE A 207 -6.78 -10.58 13.40
C PHE A 207 -7.62 -9.81 14.42
N LYS A 208 -7.67 -10.28 15.66
CA LYS A 208 -8.52 -9.72 16.71
C LYS A 208 -7.86 -8.60 17.53
N GLY A 209 -6.53 -8.48 17.45
CA GLY A 209 -5.77 -7.46 18.15
C GLY A 209 -5.79 -6.10 17.45
N THR A 210 -5.09 -5.15 18.04
CA THR A 210 -4.92 -3.79 17.52
C THR A 210 -3.86 -3.76 16.44
N VAL A 211 -4.11 -3.05 15.33
CA VAL A 211 -3.18 -2.90 14.21
C VAL A 211 -2.88 -1.43 13.99
N VAL A 212 -1.60 -1.07 13.96
CA VAL A 212 -1.14 0.25 13.52
C VAL A 212 -0.21 0.06 12.34
N ALA A 213 -0.59 0.55 11.17
CA ALA A 213 0.15 0.36 9.94
C ALA A 213 0.65 1.69 9.36
N ILE A 214 1.95 1.73 9.06
CA ILE A 214 2.54 2.72 8.17
C ILE A 214 2.62 2.04 6.81
N SER A 215 2.00 2.57 5.79
CA SER A 215 2.12 2.08 4.43
C SER A 215 1.88 3.18 3.41
N HIS A 216 2.52 3.03 2.27
CA HIS A 216 2.28 3.85 1.08
C HIS A 216 1.42 3.12 0.04
N ASP A 217 1.03 1.86 0.29
CA ASP A 217 0.08 1.12 -0.53
C ASP A 217 -1.36 1.52 -0.18
N ARG A 218 -1.97 2.35 -1.04
CA ARG A 218 -3.32 2.87 -0.88
C ARG A 218 -4.38 1.77 -0.84
N TYR A 219 -4.19 0.72 -1.63
CA TYR A 219 -5.13 -0.40 -1.70
C TYR A 219 -5.07 -1.26 -0.44
N PHE A 220 -3.88 -1.51 0.08
CA PHE A 220 -3.67 -2.17 1.37
C PHE A 220 -4.33 -1.39 2.51
N LEU A 221 -4.09 -0.06 2.57
CA LEU A 221 -4.69 0.80 3.58
C LEU A 221 -6.22 0.79 3.50
N ASP A 222 -6.80 0.88 2.31
CA ASP A 222 -8.26 0.87 2.14
C ASP A 222 -8.94 -0.39 2.70
N ARG A 223 -8.25 -1.54 2.62
CA ARG A 223 -8.77 -2.83 3.09
C ARG A 223 -8.50 -3.11 4.55
N THR A 224 -7.44 -2.53 5.10
CA THR A 224 -6.95 -2.94 6.43
C THR A 224 -7.25 -1.95 7.53
N ILE A 225 -7.39 -0.65 7.22
CA ILE A 225 -7.57 0.39 8.25
C ILE A 225 -9.00 0.93 8.30
N THR A 226 -9.40 1.39 9.49
CA THR A 226 -10.70 2.04 9.75
C THR A 226 -10.55 3.48 10.24
N ARG A 227 -9.33 3.90 10.57
CA ARG A 227 -9.00 5.24 11.05
C ARG A 227 -7.61 5.64 10.56
N VAL A 228 -7.42 6.92 10.27
CA VAL A 228 -6.13 7.48 9.89
C VAL A 228 -5.68 8.52 10.91
N ILE A 229 -4.42 8.43 11.29
CA ILE A 229 -3.66 9.46 12.01
C ILE A 229 -2.62 10.00 11.04
N GLU A 230 -2.75 11.26 10.63
CA GLU A 230 -1.76 11.92 9.78
C GLU A 230 -0.80 12.75 10.61
N VAL A 231 0.51 12.50 10.45
CA VAL A 231 1.56 13.31 11.05
C VAL A 231 2.01 14.37 10.03
N LEU A 232 1.70 15.62 10.34
CA LEU A 232 2.03 16.77 9.50
C LEU A 232 2.71 17.85 10.36
N ASP A 233 3.91 18.26 9.97
CA ASP A 233 4.71 19.28 10.66
C ASP A 233 4.81 19.07 12.19
N GLY A 234 5.04 17.82 12.59
CA GLY A 234 5.17 17.41 13.98
C GLY A 234 3.86 17.31 14.77
N LYS A 235 2.70 17.52 14.14
CA LYS A 235 1.37 17.44 14.75
C LYS A 235 0.55 16.29 14.16
N ALA A 236 -0.46 15.82 14.90
CA ALA A 236 -1.36 14.77 14.45
C ALA A 236 -2.72 15.34 14.03
N GLU A 237 -3.19 14.97 12.85
CA GLU A 237 -4.57 15.16 12.39
C GLU A 237 -5.28 13.81 12.30
N PHE A 238 -6.61 13.78 12.56
CA PHE A 238 -7.39 12.55 12.68
C PHE A 238 -8.51 12.49 11.64
N TYR A 239 -8.69 11.30 11.07
CA TYR A 239 -9.73 11.00 10.09
C TYR A 239 -10.37 9.65 10.42
N SER A 240 -11.71 9.63 10.54
CA SER A 240 -12.47 8.41 10.87
C SER A 240 -12.95 7.74 9.59
N GLY A 241 -12.19 6.81 9.08
CA GLY A 241 -12.46 6.08 7.83
C GLY A 241 -11.19 5.44 7.27
N ASN A 242 -11.33 4.75 6.14
CA ASN A 242 -10.22 4.16 5.38
C ASN A 242 -9.44 5.22 4.58
N TYR A 243 -8.48 4.77 3.76
CA TYR A 243 -7.66 5.67 2.95
C TYR A 243 -8.47 6.51 1.96
N SER A 244 -9.45 5.91 1.26
CA SER A 244 -10.30 6.62 0.30
C SER A 244 -11.10 7.74 0.98
N PHE A 245 -11.66 7.49 2.15
CA PHE A 245 -12.33 8.52 2.95
C PHE A 245 -11.35 9.63 3.37
N TYR A 246 -10.16 9.26 3.85
CA TYR A 246 -9.12 10.21 4.23
C TYR A 246 -8.74 11.15 3.08
N ALA A 247 -8.53 10.61 1.87
CA ALA A 247 -8.12 11.39 0.70
C ALA A 247 -9.17 12.47 0.35
N VAL A 248 -10.45 12.09 0.32
CA VAL A 248 -11.57 13.01 0.04
C VAL A 248 -11.74 14.04 1.15
N GLU A 249 -11.69 13.61 2.40
CA GLU A 249 -11.88 14.49 3.57
C GLU A 249 -10.72 15.49 3.72
N LYS A 250 -9.49 15.06 3.45
CA LYS A 250 -8.30 15.93 3.44
C LYS A 250 -8.43 17.05 2.40
N GLU A 251 -8.84 16.71 1.18
CA GLU A 251 -9.06 17.71 0.12
C GLU A 251 -10.21 18.66 0.50
N ARG A 252 -11.30 18.14 1.07
CA ARG A 252 -12.41 18.97 1.56
C ARG A 252 -11.93 19.97 2.63
N ARG A 253 -11.18 19.50 3.65
CA ARG A 253 -10.63 20.36 4.71
C ARG A 253 -9.66 21.40 4.15
N TYR A 254 -8.82 21.01 3.18
CA TYR A 254 -7.93 21.96 2.49
C TYR A 254 -8.71 23.06 1.79
N LEU A 255 -9.74 22.72 1.00
CA LEU A 255 -10.59 23.68 0.30
C LEU A 255 -11.34 24.61 1.26
N GLU A 256 -11.81 24.09 2.40
CA GLU A 256 -12.44 24.89 3.44
C GLU A 256 -11.45 25.87 4.08
N LYS A 257 -10.26 25.41 4.49
CA LYS A 257 -9.18 26.27 5.01
C LYS A 257 -8.79 27.36 3.99
N MET A 258 -8.73 27.00 2.68
CA MET A 258 -8.40 27.95 1.62
C MET A 258 -9.49 29.01 1.43
N ARG A 259 -10.77 28.61 1.40
CA ARG A 259 -11.91 29.54 1.33
C ARG A 259 -11.95 30.48 2.54
N GLN A 260 -11.62 29.97 3.72
CA GLN A 260 -11.55 30.80 4.92
C GLN A 260 -10.40 31.79 4.80
N TYR A 261 -9.21 31.37 4.40
CA TYR A 261 -8.07 32.24 4.16
C TYR A 261 -8.38 33.35 3.14
N GLU A 262 -8.99 33.03 2.00
CA GLU A 262 -9.39 34.00 0.97
C GLU A 262 -10.38 35.01 1.52
N LYS A 263 -11.38 34.60 2.31
CA LYS A 263 -12.32 35.49 2.98
C LYS A 263 -11.62 36.42 3.98
N GLU A 264 -10.68 35.91 4.75
CA GLU A 264 -9.87 36.68 5.70
C GLU A 264 -8.98 37.68 4.96
N GLN A 265 -8.30 37.28 3.89
CA GLN A 265 -7.48 38.17 3.06
C GLN A 265 -8.32 39.29 2.40
N ALA A 266 -9.49 38.96 1.86
CA ALA A 266 -10.41 39.97 1.30
C ALA A 266 -10.85 41.01 2.35
N LYS A 267 -11.11 40.53 3.59
CA LYS A 267 -11.48 41.41 4.70
C LYS A 267 -10.31 42.26 5.19
N ILE A 268 -9.10 41.71 5.24
CA ILE A 268 -7.86 42.43 5.54
C ILE A 268 -7.66 43.55 4.51
N ALA A 269 -7.72 43.21 3.21
CA ALA A 269 -7.57 44.19 2.13
C ALA A 269 -8.61 45.33 2.21
N GLN A 270 -9.87 45.01 2.56
CA GLN A 270 -10.90 46.02 2.76
C GLN A 270 -10.60 46.95 3.96
N LEU A 271 -10.13 46.38 5.07
CA LEU A 271 -9.75 47.13 6.27
C LEU A 271 -8.51 48.00 6.02
N GLU A 272 -7.50 47.48 5.30
CA GLU A 272 -6.30 48.23 4.89
C GLU A 272 -6.67 49.46 4.07
N LYS A 273 -7.54 49.29 3.06
CA LYS A 273 -8.03 50.37 2.22
C LYS A 273 -8.78 51.44 3.05
N SER A 274 -9.58 50.99 4.03
CA SER A 274 -10.30 51.89 4.94
C SER A 274 -9.35 52.60 5.91
N ALA A 275 -8.35 51.91 6.45
CA ALA A 275 -7.34 52.50 7.33
C ALA A 275 -6.48 53.53 6.61
N GLU A 276 -6.10 53.26 5.34
CA GLU A 276 -5.37 54.22 4.50
C GLU A 276 -6.19 55.50 4.20
N GLN A 277 -7.47 55.33 3.86
CA GLN A 277 -8.37 56.47 3.69
C GLN A 277 -8.47 57.31 4.98
N LEU A 278 -8.65 56.70 6.14
CA LEU A 278 -8.70 57.38 7.42
C LEU A 278 -7.37 58.08 7.76
N ARG A 279 -6.22 57.52 7.39
CA ARG A 279 -4.90 58.17 7.51
C ARG A 279 -4.80 59.43 6.65
N MET A 280 -5.24 59.37 5.38
CA MET A 280 -5.26 60.53 4.49
C MET A 280 -6.15 61.66 5.04
N PHE A 281 -7.30 61.33 5.66
CA PHE A 281 -8.15 62.32 6.33
C PHE A 281 -7.55 62.84 7.65
N ALA A 282 -6.77 62.03 8.37
CA ALA A 282 -6.11 62.43 9.62
C ALA A 282 -5.02 63.49 9.39
N PHE A 283 -4.35 63.51 8.25
CA PHE A 283 -3.40 64.55 7.84
C PHE A 283 -4.05 65.95 7.81
N LYS A 284 -5.39 66.05 7.80
CA LYS A 284 -6.16 67.29 7.86
C LYS A 284 -6.55 67.70 9.29
N GLY A 285 -5.87 67.22 10.34
CA GLY A 285 -6.00 67.71 11.71
C GLY A 285 -7.08 67.04 12.58
N MET A 286 -7.56 65.85 12.26
CA MET A 286 -8.59 65.13 13.05
C MET A 286 -7.99 63.96 13.88
N ASP A 287 -7.65 64.22 15.12
CA ASP A 287 -7.05 63.26 16.08
C ASP A 287 -7.89 61.98 16.31
N LYS A 288 -9.22 62.08 16.27
CA LYS A 288 -10.14 60.95 16.39
C LYS A 288 -10.04 59.97 15.21
N THR A 289 -9.78 60.49 14.00
CA THR A 289 -9.67 59.72 12.77
C THR A 289 -8.36 58.93 12.75
N TYR A 290 -7.29 59.52 13.27
CA TYR A 290 -6.00 58.83 13.45
C TYR A 290 -6.09 57.64 14.43
N ARG A 291 -6.76 57.82 15.59
CA ARG A 291 -6.97 56.73 16.57
C ARG A 291 -7.82 55.58 15.99
N ARG A 292 -8.79 55.87 15.11
CA ARG A 292 -9.57 54.83 14.40
C ARG A 292 -8.71 54.06 13.42
N ALA A 293 -7.83 54.71 12.67
CA ALA A 293 -6.89 54.04 11.76
C ALA A 293 -5.97 53.10 12.53
N LEU A 294 -5.35 53.52 13.64
CA LEU A 294 -4.53 52.69 14.51
C LEU A 294 -5.29 51.48 15.09
N SER A 295 -6.56 51.65 15.46
CA SER A 295 -7.40 50.55 15.93
C SER A 295 -7.68 49.50 14.84
N MET A 296 -7.88 49.95 13.59
CA MET A 296 -8.04 49.08 12.44
C MET A 296 -6.74 48.29 12.14
N GLU A 297 -5.59 48.95 12.19
CA GLU A 297 -4.29 48.32 11.99
C GLU A 297 -4.02 47.23 13.03
N LYS A 298 -4.27 47.48 14.32
CA LYS A 298 -4.18 46.45 15.38
C LYS A 298 -5.13 45.27 15.14
N ARG A 299 -6.31 45.56 14.54
CA ARG A 299 -7.26 44.49 14.16
C ARG A 299 -6.76 43.67 12.98
N ILE A 300 -6.16 44.31 11.96
CA ILE A 300 -5.53 43.66 10.81
C ILE A 300 -4.39 42.79 11.29
N GLU A 301 -3.52 43.27 12.18
CA GLU A 301 -2.40 42.51 12.74
C GLU A 301 -2.87 41.24 13.47
N ARG A 302 -3.98 41.34 14.24
CA ARG A 302 -4.59 40.15 14.88
C ARG A 302 -5.24 39.20 13.89
N MET A 303 -5.66 39.65 12.71
CA MET A 303 -6.25 38.80 11.66
C MET A 303 -5.19 38.16 10.76
N ARG A 304 -3.98 38.71 10.70
CA ARG A 304 -2.85 38.15 9.93
C ARG A 304 -2.22 36.90 10.56
N THR A 305 -2.89 36.26 11.51
CA THR A 305 -2.38 35.07 12.20
C THR A 305 -2.57 33.76 11.44
N THR A 306 -3.33 33.77 10.33
CA THR A 306 -3.61 32.56 9.55
C THR A 306 -2.61 32.45 8.39
N ASP A 307 -1.76 31.47 8.43
CA ASP A 307 -0.86 31.16 7.32
C ASP A 307 -1.65 30.63 6.12
N LYS A 308 -1.16 30.95 4.93
CA LYS A 308 -1.76 30.45 3.70
C LYS A 308 -1.67 28.91 3.69
N PRO A 309 -2.80 28.18 3.54
CA PRO A 309 -2.74 26.74 3.37
C PRO A 309 -1.87 26.39 2.17
N THR A 310 -0.81 25.64 2.41
CA THR A 310 0.09 25.18 1.35
C THR A 310 -0.44 23.85 0.81
N LYS A 311 -0.84 23.85 -0.46
CA LYS A 311 -0.98 22.59 -1.22
C LYS A 311 0.39 22.29 -1.81
N GLU A 312 0.82 21.05 -1.75
CA GLU A 312 1.98 20.64 -2.54
C GLU A 312 1.72 21.00 -3.98
N ARG A 313 2.67 21.67 -4.61
CA ARG A 313 2.54 22.01 -6.02
C ARG A 313 2.50 20.69 -6.77
N ALA A 314 1.41 20.45 -7.50
CA ALA A 314 1.38 19.39 -8.50
C ALA A 314 2.59 19.58 -9.42
N LEU A 315 3.37 18.55 -9.59
CA LEU A 315 4.54 18.58 -10.47
C LEU A 315 4.05 18.68 -11.91
N SER A 316 4.44 19.73 -12.62
CA SER A 316 4.03 19.97 -14.01
C SER A 316 5.01 19.34 -15.02
N ALA A 317 5.58 18.18 -14.67
CA ALA A 317 6.50 17.47 -15.54
C ALA A 317 5.75 16.44 -16.38
N GLN A 318 5.96 16.41 -17.68
CA GLN A 318 5.35 15.48 -18.63
C GLN A 318 6.42 14.79 -19.44
N PHE A 319 6.24 13.49 -19.71
CA PHE A 319 7.08 12.78 -20.67
C PHE A 319 6.82 13.32 -22.07
N LYS A 320 7.89 13.53 -22.83
CA LYS A 320 7.79 13.88 -24.23
C LYS A 320 7.69 12.59 -25.04
N SER A 321 6.52 12.34 -25.62
CA SER A 321 6.35 11.24 -26.56
C SER A 321 6.85 11.64 -27.94
N GLN A 322 7.61 10.75 -28.59
CA GLN A 322 7.89 10.83 -30.00
C GLN A 322 6.92 9.91 -30.74
N GLU A 323 6.32 10.39 -31.84
CA GLU A 323 5.48 9.54 -32.67
C GLU A 323 6.28 8.32 -33.14
N PHE A 324 5.71 7.16 -32.93
CA PHE A 324 6.28 5.90 -33.40
C PHE A 324 5.76 5.59 -34.79
N TYR A 325 6.65 5.51 -35.76
CA TYR A 325 6.33 5.13 -37.12
C TYR A 325 6.61 3.64 -37.32
N GLY A 326 5.60 2.80 -37.12
CA GLY A 326 5.68 1.36 -37.31
C GLY A 326 4.56 0.62 -36.58
N ASP A 327 4.27 -0.63 -37.00
CA ASP A 327 3.24 -1.45 -36.38
C ASP A 327 3.74 -2.18 -35.11
N GLU A 328 5.05 -2.43 -35.04
CA GLU A 328 5.68 -3.29 -34.03
C GLU A 328 6.81 -2.55 -33.33
N VAL A 329 6.68 -2.33 -32.02
CA VAL A 329 7.72 -1.71 -31.17
C VAL A 329 8.82 -2.72 -30.89
N PHE A 330 8.46 -3.91 -30.43
CA PHE A 330 9.39 -5.04 -30.33
C PHE A 330 8.65 -6.37 -30.37
N ALA A 331 9.39 -7.44 -30.75
CA ALA A 331 8.93 -8.81 -30.69
C ALA A 331 9.96 -9.71 -30.01
N LEU A 332 9.45 -10.61 -29.20
CA LEU A 332 10.19 -11.72 -28.58
C LEU A 332 9.84 -12.99 -29.35
N LYS A 333 10.84 -13.76 -29.80
CA LYS A 333 10.65 -14.99 -30.54
C LYS A 333 11.42 -16.13 -29.90
N LYS A 334 10.68 -17.14 -29.42
CA LYS A 334 11.19 -18.35 -28.76
C LYS A 334 12.25 -18.05 -27.71
N LEU A 335 11.98 -17.02 -26.91
CA LEU A 335 12.94 -16.51 -25.93
C LEU A 335 13.02 -17.50 -24.76
N LYS A 336 14.28 -17.81 -24.37
CA LYS A 336 14.58 -18.67 -23.21
C LYS A 336 15.72 -18.06 -22.42
N LYS A 337 15.62 -18.17 -21.09
CA LYS A 337 16.69 -17.77 -20.16
C LYS A 337 16.71 -18.71 -18.96
N SER A 338 17.93 -19.13 -18.59
CA SER A 338 18.20 -19.93 -17.40
C SER A 338 19.45 -19.42 -16.69
N PHE A 339 19.56 -19.70 -15.39
CA PHE A 339 20.76 -19.49 -14.61
C PHE A 339 21.11 -20.81 -13.89
N GLY A 340 22.19 -21.46 -14.32
CA GLY A 340 22.53 -22.80 -13.89
C GLY A 340 21.38 -23.79 -14.19
N ASP A 341 20.91 -24.51 -13.19
CA ASP A 341 19.81 -25.47 -13.35
C ASP A 341 18.42 -24.83 -13.32
N ARG A 342 18.32 -23.55 -12.97
CA ARG A 342 17.05 -22.84 -12.84
C ARG A 342 16.63 -22.18 -14.16
N VAL A 343 15.58 -22.70 -14.77
CA VAL A 343 14.93 -22.08 -15.94
C VAL A 343 14.03 -20.94 -15.44
N LEU A 344 14.25 -19.71 -15.90
CA LEU A 344 13.41 -18.57 -15.57
C LEU A 344 12.18 -18.51 -16.48
N PHE A 345 12.38 -18.68 -17.80
CA PHE A 345 11.31 -18.77 -18.78
C PHE A 345 11.80 -19.44 -20.07
N HIS A 346 10.86 -20.00 -20.80
CA HIS A 346 11.12 -20.70 -22.07
C HIS A 346 9.95 -20.46 -23.05
N ASP A 347 10.25 -20.63 -24.35
CA ASP A 347 9.28 -20.53 -25.45
C ASP A 347 8.42 -19.25 -25.42
N VAL A 348 9.04 -18.10 -25.10
CA VAL A 348 8.30 -16.85 -25.04
C VAL A 348 8.18 -16.24 -26.43
N ASP A 349 6.94 -16.18 -26.95
CA ASP A 349 6.58 -15.55 -28.21
C ASP A 349 5.57 -14.41 -27.94
N LEU A 350 6.05 -13.16 -27.96
CA LEU A 350 5.25 -11.97 -27.65
C LEU A 350 5.56 -10.84 -28.63
N GLN A 351 4.54 -10.04 -28.92
CA GLN A 351 4.64 -8.89 -29.81
C GLN A 351 4.00 -7.67 -29.15
N VAL A 352 4.65 -6.51 -29.23
CA VAL A 352 4.18 -5.24 -28.68
C VAL A 352 4.01 -4.22 -29.79
N ARG A 353 2.83 -3.60 -29.82
CA ARG A 353 2.48 -2.54 -30.76
C ARG A 353 2.60 -1.17 -30.14
N GLY A 354 2.67 -0.14 -30.99
CA GLY A 354 2.72 1.25 -30.53
C GLY A 354 1.49 1.62 -29.69
N GLY A 355 1.73 2.34 -28.58
CA GLY A 355 0.69 2.82 -27.68
C GLY A 355 0.11 1.77 -26.70
N GLU A 356 0.58 0.51 -26.72
CA GLU A 356 0.15 -0.48 -25.73
C GLU A 356 0.73 -0.18 -24.34
N ARG A 357 -0.07 -0.44 -23.30
CA ARG A 357 0.33 -0.29 -21.90
C ARG A 357 0.29 -1.66 -21.22
N ILE A 358 1.46 -2.25 -20.99
CA ILE A 358 1.63 -3.64 -20.59
C ILE A 358 2.16 -3.70 -19.16
N ALA A 359 1.44 -4.40 -18.29
CA ALA A 359 1.93 -4.76 -16.96
C ALA A 359 2.54 -6.17 -16.99
N LEU A 360 3.81 -6.31 -16.60
CA LEU A 360 4.46 -7.61 -16.38
C LEU A 360 4.36 -7.95 -14.90
N ILE A 361 3.57 -8.97 -14.59
CA ILE A 361 3.32 -9.43 -13.22
C ILE A 361 3.80 -10.87 -13.01
N GLY A 362 3.96 -11.27 -11.78
CA GLY A 362 4.42 -12.59 -11.35
C GLY A 362 5.11 -12.52 -10.00
N ASP A 363 5.36 -13.67 -9.38
CA ASP A 363 6.00 -13.75 -8.07
C ASP A 363 7.43 -13.21 -8.08
N ASN A 364 7.97 -12.96 -6.89
CA ASN A 364 9.35 -12.50 -6.77
C ASN A 364 10.33 -13.59 -7.21
N GLY A 365 11.36 -13.16 -7.96
CA GLY A 365 12.40 -14.07 -8.48
C GLY A 365 11.98 -14.93 -9.69
N THR A 366 10.84 -14.69 -10.31
CA THR A 366 10.41 -15.41 -11.53
C THR A 366 11.16 -15.00 -12.79
N GLY A 367 11.88 -13.85 -12.76
CA GLY A 367 12.67 -13.39 -13.91
C GLY A 367 12.14 -12.12 -14.59
N LYS A 368 11.20 -11.39 -13.98
CA LYS A 368 10.64 -10.13 -14.53
C LYS A 368 11.74 -9.12 -14.87
N SER A 369 12.59 -8.77 -13.92
CA SER A 369 13.70 -7.82 -14.16
C SER A 369 14.75 -8.38 -15.09
N THR A 370 14.93 -9.70 -15.18
CA THR A 370 15.81 -10.34 -16.17
C THR A 370 15.29 -10.12 -17.59
N LEU A 371 13.96 -10.26 -17.80
CA LEU A 371 13.36 -9.96 -19.10
C LEU A 371 13.56 -8.49 -19.50
N ILE A 372 13.40 -7.57 -18.54
CA ILE A 372 13.66 -6.14 -18.79
C ILE A 372 15.15 -5.90 -19.13
N LYS A 373 16.10 -6.49 -18.39
CA LYS A 373 17.54 -6.38 -18.69
C LYS A 373 17.88 -6.92 -20.07
N MET A 374 17.19 -7.96 -20.52
CA MET A 374 17.37 -8.47 -21.88
C MET A 374 16.83 -7.50 -22.94
N LEU A 375 15.72 -6.79 -22.67
CA LEU A 375 15.24 -5.70 -23.53
C LEU A 375 16.20 -4.51 -23.56
N MET A 376 16.95 -4.28 -22.46
CA MET A 376 17.97 -3.24 -22.37
C MET A 376 19.35 -3.66 -22.91
N GLU A 377 19.46 -4.89 -23.44
CA GLU A 377 20.73 -5.48 -23.93
C GLU A 377 21.80 -5.63 -22.82
N GLU A 378 21.40 -5.56 -21.54
CA GLU A 378 22.28 -5.79 -20.38
C GLU A 378 22.50 -7.29 -20.12
N GLU A 379 21.54 -8.13 -20.56
CA GLU A 379 21.58 -9.60 -20.49
C GLU A 379 21.23 -10.21 -21.86
N TYR A 380 21.80 -11.37 -22.16
CA TYR A 380 21.53 -12.07 -23.41
C TYR A 380 20.65 -13.31 -23.18
N PRO A 381 19.72 -13.61 -24.11
CA PRO A 381 18.96 -14.85 -24.07
C PRO A 381 19.85 -16.07 -24.34
N ASP A 382 19.49 -17.20 -23.75
CA ASP A 382 20.14 -18.48 -24.05
C ASP A 382 19.68 -19.01 -25.41
N GLU A 383 18.39 -18.83 -25.72
CA GLU A 383 17.78 -19.17 -27.02
C GLU A 383 16.78 -18.07 -27.42
N GLY A 384 16.50 -18.00 -28.72
CA GLY A 384 15.55 -17.03 -29.28
C GLY A 384 16.18 -15.69 -29.65
N LYS A 385 15.33 -14.71 -29.98
CA LYS A 385 15.77 -13.37 -30.42
C LYS A 385 14.78 -12.29 -29.99
N ILE A 386 15.32 -11.15 -29.64
CA ILE A 386 14.59 -9.89 -29.44
C ILE A 386 14.78 -9.05 -30.70
N LYS A 387 13.68 -8.54 -31.26
CA LYS A 387 13.71 -7.69 -32.43
C LYS A 387 12.99 -6.39 -32.11
N PHE A 388 13.69 -5.26 -32.19
CA PHE A 388 13.09 -3.93 -32.07
C PHE A 388 12.65 -3.40 -33.44
N GLY A 389 11.59 -2.62 -33.44
CA GLY A 389 11.16 -1.86 -34.60
C GLY A 389 12.14 -0.76 -34.97
N PRO A 390 12.09 -0.25 -36.21
CA PRO A 390 12.91 0.90 -36.61
C PRO A 390 12.51 2.13 -35.78
N SER A 391 13.49 2.91 -35.35
CA SER A 391 13.30 4.17 -34.60
C SER A 391 12.77 4.03 -33.16
N VAL A 392 12.86 2.85 -32.54
CA VAL A 392 12.56 2.69 -31.11
C VAL A 392 13.58 3.43 -30.27
N ARG A 393 13.08 4.30 -29.38
CA ARG A 393 13.86 4.99 -28.36
C ARG A 393 13.32 4.63 -26.99
N ILE A 394 14.18 4.02 -26.19
CA ILE A 394 13.80 3.46 -24.88
C ILE A 394 14.25 4.42 -23.79
N ALA A 395 13.33 4.73 -22.85
CA ALA A 395 13.68 5.24 -21.54
C ALA A 395 13.44 4.15 -20.51
N TYR A 396 14.41 3.94 -19.62
CA TYR A 396 14.36 2.91 -18.60
C TYR A 396 14.57 3.48 -17.21
N LEU A 397 13.63 3.21 -16.31
CA LEU A 397 13.75 3.41 -14.88
C LEU A 397 13.98 2.05 -14.22
N PRO A 398 15.20 1.75 -13.74
CA PRO A 398 15.50 0.50 -13.05
C PRO A 398 14.95 0.52 -11.62
N GLN A 399 14.76 -0.68 -11.04
CA GLN A 399 14.34 -0.85 -9.65
C GLN A 399 15.34 -0.22 -8.66
N ILE A 400 16.63 -0.40 -8.89
CA ILE A 400 17.72 0.26 -8.15
C ILE A 400 18.34 1.29 -9.06
N VAL A 401 18.24 2.55 -8.67
CA VAL A 401 18.81 3.66 -9.45
C VAL A 401 20.23 3.93 -8.98
N GLU A 402 21.17 3.75 -9.87
CA GLU A 402 22.58 4.07 -9.66
C GLU A 402 23.04 5.16 -10.66
N PHE A 403 24.02 5.95 -10.24
CA PHE A 403 24.64 6.98 -11.05
C PHE A 403 26.15 6.74 -11.11
N ASP A 404 26.74 6.92 -12.28
CA ASP A 404 28.17 6.64 -12.53
C ASP A 404 29.11 7.42 -11.61
N VAL A 405 28.72 8.62 -11.19
CA VAL A 405 29.54 9.48 -10.32
C VAL A 405 28.66 10.04 -9.21
N PRO A 406 28.50 9.27 -8.11
CA PRO A 406 27.61 9.63 -7.01
C PRO A 406 28.07 10.87 -6.20
N GLU A 407 29.32 11.28 -6.31
CA GLU A 407 29.86 12.47 -5.65
C GLU A 407 29.43 13.79 -6.29
N ARG A 408 28.91 13.75 -7.54
CA ARG A 408 28.41 14.96 -8.21
C ARG A 408 27.17 15.51 -7.52
N ASN A 409 27.01 16.81 -7.56
CA ASN A 409 25.76 17.44 -7.15
C ASN A 409 24.65 17.26 -8.21
N LEU A 410 23.41 17.54 -7.84
CA LEU A 410 22.27 17.30 -8.72
C LEU A 410 22.31 18.15 -10.00
N VAL A 411 22.74 19.42 -9.89
CA VAL A 411 22.85 20.33 -11.06
C VAL A 411 23.87 19.80 -12.04
N ASP A 412 25.06 19.43 -11.56
CA ASP A 412 26.11 18.88 -12.41
C ASP A 412 25.69 17.54 -13.04
N THR A 413 25.02 16.68 -12.29
CA THR A 413 24.49 15.42 -12.80
C THR A 413 23.51 15.67 -13.96
N MET A 414 22.63 16.66 -13.86
CA MET A 414 21.74 17.06 -14.94
C MET A 414 22.50 17.62 -16.16
N LEU A 415 23.53 18.42 -15.93
CA LEU A 415 24.34 19.01 -17.01
C LEU A 415 25.14 17.96 -17.78
N TYR A 416 25.70 16.96 -17.07
CA TYR A 416 26.46 15.87 -17.70
C TYR A 416 25.58 14.84 -18.39
N SER A 417 24.34 14.63 -17.90
CA SER A 417 23.39 13.72 -18.54
C SER A 417 22.88 14.22 -19.88
N LYS A 418 22.97 15.53 -20.15
CA LYS A 418 22.37 16.16 -21.33
C LYS A 418 23.32 17.13 -22.03
N ARG A 419 23.43 16.95 -23.32
CA ARG A 419 24.09 17.95 -24.18
C ARG A 419 23.14 19.16 -24.34
N ASN A 420 23.66 20.38 -24.12
CA ASN A 420 22.97 21.66 -24.35
C ASN A 420 21.90 22.10 -23.33
N ILE A 421 22.03 21.72 -22.07
CA ILE A 421 21.21 22.29 -20.99
C ILE A 421 22.00 23.40 -20.25
N THR A 422 21.36 24.51 -19.92
CA THR A 422 21.97 25.56 -19.10
C THR A 422 21.80 25.28 -17.61
N PRO A 423 22.72 25.77 -16.74
CA PRO A 423 22.55 25.61 -15.28
C PRO A 423 21.21 26.13 -14.75
N GLN A 424 20.70 27.22 -15.32
CA GLN A 424 19.38 27.77 -14.94
C GLN A 424 18.25 26.81 -15.33
N SER A 425 18.30 26.23 -16.53
CA SER A 425 17.31 25.26 -16.98
C SER A 425 17.36 23.97 -16.14
N ALA A 426 18.57 23.51 -15.78
CA ALA A 426 18.76 22.36 -14.88
C ALA A 426 18.12 22.61 -13.51
N ARG A 427 18.35 23.79 -12.90
CA ARG A 427 17.72 24.14 -11.62
C ARG A 427 16.21 24.26 -11.71
N ASN A 428 15.67 24.85 -12.77
CA ASN A 428 14.21 24.96 -12.98
C ASN A 428 13.56 23.58 -13.09
N ARG A 429 14.23 22.62 -13.74
CA ARG A 429 13.76 21.24 -13.84
C ARG A 429 13.83 20.52 -12.51
N LEU A 430 14.99 20.59 -11.82
CA LEU A 430 15.14 20.03 -10.48
C LEU A 430 14.08 20.58 -9.51
N ALA A 431 13.77 21.89 -9.60
CA ALA A 431 12.71 22.51 -8.81
C ALA A 431 11.32 21.95 -9.13
N ALA A 432 11.05 21.59 -10.41
CA ALA A 432 9.82 20.90 -10.78
C ALA A 432 9.71 19.50 -10.17
N PHE A 433 10.83 18.90 -9.74
CA PHE A 433 10.91 17.61 -9.05
C PHE A 433 11.14 17.75 -7.53
N HIS A 434 10.81 18.92 -6.96
CA HIS A 434 10.96 19.25 -5.53
C HIS A 434 12.40 19.26 -5.00
N PHE A 435 13.38 19.38 -5.86
CA PHE A 435 14.74 19.72 -5.44
C PHE A 435 14.89 21.23 -5.46
N THR A 436 14.76 21.89 -4.31
CA THR A 436 14.73 23.34 -4.19
C THR A 436 15.81 23.89 -3.25
N GLY A 437 16.17 25.15 -3.39
CA GLY A 437 17.13 25.81 -2.51
C GLY A 437 18.50 25.14 -2.53
N GLU A 438 19.01 24.76 -1.36
CA GLU A 438 20.30 24.10 -1.19
C GLU A 438 20.30 22.62 -1.63
N ASP A 439 19.13 22.01 -1.77
CA ASP A 439 19.04 20.59 -2.15
C ASP A 439 19.68 20.31 -3.51
N VAL A 440 19.63 21.26 -4.45
CA VAL A 440 20.20 21.10 -5.78
C VAL A 440 21.74 20.96 -5.79
N PHE A 441 22.39 21.34 -4.70
CA PHE A 441 23.83 21.24 -4.51
C PHE A 441 24.26 20.02 -3.69
N LYS A 442 23.31 19.25 -3.17
CA LYS A 442 23.62 17.98 -2.49
C LYS A 442 24.27 17.01 -3.47
N SER A 443 25.20 16.20 -2.95
CA SER A 443 25.76 15.08 -3.69
C SER A 443 24.67 14.01 -3.92
N VAL A 444 24.70 13.36 -5.07
CA VAL A 444 23.79 12.23 -5.36
C VAL A 444 23.94 11.11 -4.33
N SER A 445 25.13 10.90 -3.77
CA SER A 445 25.43 9.87 -2.78
C SER A 445 24.66 10.01 -1.46
N VAL A 446 24.16 11.21 -1.13
CA VAL A 446 23.40 11.45 0.12
C VAL A 446 21.88 11.38 -0.07
N LEU A 447 21.43 11.13 -1.30
CA LEU A 447 20.01 11.03 -1.62
C LEU A 447 19.42 9.69 -1.13
N SER A 448 18.20 9.75 -0.65
CA SER A 448 17.39 8.55 -0.41
C SER A 448 17.00 7.86 -1.71
N GLY A 449 16.65 6.57 -1.67
CA GLY A 449 16.23 5.81 -2.85
C GLY A 449 15.09 6.48 -3.63
N GLY A 450 14.11 7.07 -2.94
CA GLY A 450 13.03 7.82 -3.57
C GLY A 450 13.50 9.12 -4.25
N GLU A 451 14.50 9.80 -3.68
CA GLU A 451 15.10 10.99 -4.29
C GLU A 451 15.95 10.62 -5.51
N LEU A 452 16.68 9.49 -5.46
CA LEU A 452 17.40 8.96 -6.63
C LEU A 452 16.44 8.64 -7.79
N SER A 453 15.31 7.98 -7.50
CA SER A 453 14.29 7.69 -8.52
C SER A 453 13.69 8.97 -9.10
N ARG A 454 13.40 9.99 -8.28
CA ARG A 454 12.94 11.31 -8.75
C ARG A 454 13.96 12.01 -9.64
N LEU A 455 15.24 11.97 -9.26
CA LEU A 455 16.31 12.55 -10.08
C LEU A 455 16.44 11.83 -11.44
N LYS A 456 16.38 10.50 -11.45
CA LYS A 456 16.42 9.70 -12.69
C LYS A 456 15.23 10.01 -13.60
N LEU A 457 14.03 10.10 -13.05
CA LEU A 457 12.84 10.50 -13.79
C LEU A 457 12.95 11.91 -14.35
N CYS A 458 13.51 12.87 -13.59
CA CYS A 458 13.80 14.23 -14.07
C CYS A 458 14.69 14.21 -15.31
N ILE A 459 15.65 13.30 -15.38
CA ILE A 459 16.52 13.12 -16.54
C ILE A 459 15.75 12.49 -17.71
N LEU A 460 14.99 11.40 -17.45
CA LEU A 460 14.28 10.63 -18.48
C LEU A 460 13.15 11.42 -19.15
N MET A 461 12.41 12.23 -18.39
CA MET A 461 11.26 13.00 -18.92
C MET A 461 11.63 14.04 -19.99
N ASP A 462 12.89 14.32 -20.12
CA ASP A 462 13.38 15.27 -21.13
C ASP A 462 13.75 14.60 -22.46
N GLU A 463 13.77 13.28 -22.46
CA GLU A 463 14.07 12.50 -23.63
C GLU A 463 12.79 12.30 -24.47
N GLU A 464 12.93 12.46 -25.78
CA GLU A 464 11.86 12.10 -26.70
C GLU A 464 11.90 10.59 -26.91
N VAL A 465 11.02 9.87 -26.22
CA VAL A 465 10.98 8.41 -26.20
C VAL A 465 9.64 7.90 -26.71
N ASN A 466 9.64 6.70 -27.28
CA ASN A 466 8.42 6.03 -27.73
C ASN A 466 8.18 4.67 -27.03
N LEU A 467 9.16 4.19 -26.25
CA LEU A 467 9.01 3.06 -25.34
C LEU A 467 9.53 3.45 -23.94
N LEU A 468 8.62 3.49 -22.96
CA LEU A 468 8.95 3.72 -21.56
C LEU A 468 8.90 2.40 -20.80
N ILE A 469 10.02 2.02 -20.18
CA ILE A 469 10.12 0.81 -19.34
C ILE A 469 10.31 1.26 -17.89
N LEU A 470 9.44 0.78 -16.99
CA LEU A 470 9.48 1.10 -15.57
C LEU A 470 9.56 -0.21 -14.76
N ASP A 471 10.62 -0.37 -13.97
CA ASP A 471 10.78 -1.52 -13.06
C ASP A 471 10.54 -1.05 -11.62
N GLU A 472 9.39 -1.42 -11.05
CA GLU A 472 8.91 -1.05 -9.71
C GLU A 472 8.96 0.47 -9.43
N PRO A 473 8.34 1.33 -10.27
CA PRO A 473 8.50 2.78 -10.21
C PRO A 473 7.93 3.41 -8.93
N THR A 474 7.07 2.72 -8.21
CA THR A 474 6.39 3.20 -7.01
C THR A 474 7.08 2.76 -5.71
N ASN A 475 8.13 1.90 -5.79
CA ASN A 475 8.86 1.42 -4.62
C ASN A 475 9.58 2.56 -3.90
N HIS A 476 9.57 2.52 -2.57
CA HIS A 476 10.20 3.51 -1.67
C HIS A 476 9.69 4.96 -1.82
N LEU A 477 8.64 5.18 -2.60
CA LEU A 477 8.04 6.50 -2.77
C LEU A 477 6.89 6.70 -1.77
N ASP A 478 6.82 7.90 -1.21
CA ASP A 478 5.64 8.33 -0.46
C ASP A 478 4.44 8.56 -1.39
N ILE A 479 3.25 8.68 -0.80
CA ILE A 479 1.99 8.78 -1.54
C ILE A 479 2.02 9.94 -2.54
N ALA A 480 2.54 11.11 -2.13
CA ALA A 480 2.61 12.28 -3.00
C ALA A 480 3.53 12.08 -4.22
N SER A 481 4.67 11.41 -4.01
CA SER A 481 5.58 11.05 -5.10
C SER A 481 5.00 10.00 -6.04
N ARG A 482 4.19 9.06 -5.52
CA ARG A 482 3.45 8.08 -6.34
C ARG A 482 2.40 8.75 -7.21
N GLU A 483 1.58 9.63 -6.63
CA GLU A 483 0.56 10.39 -7.37
C GLU A 483 1.20 11.19 -8.52
N TRP A 484 2.34 11.79 -8.25
CA TRP A 484 3.07 12.51 -9.28
C TRP A 484 3.56 11.60 -10.44
N ILE A 485 4.15 10.44 -10.16
CA ILE A 485 4.54 9.50 -11.23
C ILE A 485 3.32 9.06 -12.03
N GLU A 486 2.20 8.82 -11.37
CA GLU A 486 0.95 8.46 -12.03
C GLU A 486 0.48 9.57 -12.98
N GLU A 487 0.47 10.83 -12.56
CA GLU A 487 0.12 11.97 -13.42
C GLU A 487 1.08 12.07 -14.63
N ALA A 488 2.38 11.85 -14.40
CA ALA A 488 3.38 11.86 -15.44
C ALA A 488 3.18 10.74 -16.47
N VAL A 489 2.92 9.52 -16.02
CA VAL A 489 2.64 8.35 -16.86
C VAL A 489 1.29 8.49 -17.58
N GLU A 490 0.29 9.11 -16.95
CA GLU A 490 -1.01 9.36 -17.59
C GLU A 490 -0.90 10.27 -18.81
N SER A 491 -0.03 11.28 -18.71
CA SER A 491 0.23 12.22 -19.81
C SER A 491 1.11 11.68 -20.94
N TYR A 492 1.63 10.45 -20.79
CA TYR A 492 2.49 9.82 -21.80
C TYR A 492 1.67 9.00 -22.79
N ASP A 493 1.72 9.36 -24.07
CA ASP A 493 0.98 8.71 -25.16
C ASP A 493 1.74 7.57 -25.86
N GLY A 494 3.00 7.33 -25.48
CA GLY A 494 3.84 6.26 -26.04
C GLY A 494 3.52 4.87 -25.49
N THR A 495 4.34 3.89 -25.88
CA THR A 495 4.24 2.51 -25.41
C THR A 495 4.83 2.39 -24.01
N LEU A 496 4.12 1.73 -23.11
CA LEU A 496 4.53 1.54 -21.73
C LEU A 496 4.64 0.05 -21.39
N LEU A 497 5.82 -0.37 -20.91
CA LEU A 497 6.03 -1.66 -20.28
C LEU A 497 6.45 -1.43 -18.82
N PHE A 498 5.76 -2.04 -17.87
CA PHE A 498 6.14 -1.84 -16.47
C PHE A 498 5.96 -3.10 -15.63
N VAL A 499 6.82 -3.23 -14.63
CA VAL A 499 6.69 -4.16 -13.51
C VAL A 499 6.25 -3.37 -12.32
N SER A 500 5.20 -3.81 -11.63
CA SER A 500 4.78 -3.22 -10.37
C SER A 500 4.00 -4.22 -9.52
N HIS A 501 4.12 -4.08 -8.21
CA HIS A 501 3.26 -4.72 -7.21
C HIS A 501 2.18 -3.77 -6.68
N ASP A 502 2.21 -2.50 -7.09
CA ASP A 502 1.18 -1.51 -6.76
C ASP A 502 -0.08 -1.75 -7.60
N ARG A 503 -1.11 -2.33 -6.97
CA ARG A 503 -2.38 -2.65 -7.63
C ARG A 503 -3.12 -1.42 -8.15
N TYR A 504 -2.94 -0.27 -7.51
CA TYR A 504 -3.54 0.98 -7.96
C TYR A 504 -2.90 1.43 -9.26
N PHE A 505 -1.57 1.39 -9.34
CA PHE A 505 -0.80 1.70 -10.55
C PHE A 505 -1.14 0.73 -11.69
N ILE A 506 -1.14 -0.58 -11.42
CA ILE A 506 -1.47 -1.59 -12.43
C ILE A 506 -2.89 -1.38 -12.96
N ASN A 507 -3.89 -1.21 -12.08
CA ASN A 507 -5.29 -1.06 -12.47
C ASN A 507 -5.55 0.23 -13.27
N ARG A 508 -4.80 1.30 -13.00
CA ARG A 508 -4.93 2.59 -13.69
C ARG A 508 -4.34 2.56 -15.10
N PHE A 509 -3.20 1.88 -15.29
CA PHE A 509 -2.41 2.01 -16.52
C PHE A 509 -2.41 0.77 -17.40
N ALA A 510 -2.58 -0.44 -16.86
CA ALA A 510 -2.49 -1.65 -17.66
C ALA A 510 -3.72 -1.84 -18.56
N THR A 511 -3.51 -1.86 -19.86
CA THR A 511 -4.51 -2.29 -20.86
C THR A 511 -4.32 -3.75 -21.26
N ARG A 512 -3.12 -4.31 -20.97
CA ARG A 512 -2.71 -5.68 -21.27
C ARG A 512 -1.83 -6.19 -20.14
N VAL A 513 -1.98 -7.44 -19.76
CA VAL A 513 -1.24 -8.06 -18.65
C VAL A 513 -0.44 -9.24 -19.15
N TRP A 514 0.85 -9.27 -18.85
CA TRP A 514 1.72 -10.41 -19.02
C TRP A 514 1.97 -11.04 -17.67
N GLU A 515 1.55 -12.28 -17.50
CA GLU A 515 1.77 -13.04 -16.27
C GLU A 515 2.89 -14.03 -16.45
N LEU A 516 3.96 -13.88 -15.67
CA LEU A 516 5.08 -14.81 -15.62
C LEU A 516 4.89 -15.78 -14.45
N GLU A 517 4.44 -16.99 -14.75
CA GLU A 517 4.19 -18.06 -13.79
C GLU A 517 4.80 -19.37 -14.30
N ASN A 518 5.52 -20.10 -13.44
CA ASN A 518 6.13 -21.42 -13.74
C ASN A 518 6.99 -21.44 -15.02
N GLY A 519 7.71 -20.36 -15.31
CA GLY A 519 8.59 -20.26 -16.48
C GLY A 519 7.88 -19.99 -17.81
N VAL A 520 6.57 -19.69 -17.78
CA VAL A 520 5.78 -19.36 -18.96
C VAL A 520 5.23 -17.95 -18.81
N ILE A 521 5.25 -17.16 -19.87
CA ILE A 521 4.57 -15.86 -19.91
C ILE A 521 3.24 -16.04 -20.63
N THR A 522 2.16 -15.86 -19.89
CA THR A 522 0.80 -15.87 -20.44
C THR A 522 0.35 -14.44 -20.73
N ASP A 523 -0.16 -14.22 -21.93
CA ASP A 523 -0.61 -12.92 -22.41
C ASP A 523 -2.12 -12.76 -22.25
N TYR A 524 -2.54 -11.77 -21.49
CA TYR A 524 -3.93 -11.40 -21.29
C TYR A 524 -4.21 -10.03 -21.94
N PRO A 525 -4.87 -9.98 -23.11
CA PRO A 525 -5.17 -8.74 -23.81
C PRO A 525 -6.35 -8.01 -23.14
N MET A 526 -6.22 -7.73 -21.85
CA MET A 526 -7.25 -7.08 -21.04
C MET A 526 -6.64 -6.33 -19.87
N GLY A 527 -7.38 -5.36 -19.30
CA GLY A 527 -6.97 -4.63 -18.10
C GLY A 527 -6.97 -5.49 -16.84
N PHE A 528 -6.27 -5.02 -15.82
CA PHE A 528 -5.98 -5.77 -14.59
C PHE A 528 -7.23 -6.21 -13.81
N ALA A 529 -8.27 -5.36 -13.73
CA ALA A 529 -9.50 -5.72 -13.03
C ALA A 529 -10.17 -6.97 -13.65
N ARG A 530 -10.23 -7.03 -15.00
CA ARG A 530 -10.80 -8.19 -15.70
C ARG A 530 -9.89 -9.42 -15.61
N TYR A 531 -8.58 -9.23 -15.70
CA TYR A 531 -7.60 -10.30 -15.46
C TYR A 531 -7.84 -10.97 -14.10
N ARG A 532 -8.01 -10.20 -13.02
CA ARG A 532 -8.29 -10.75 -11.68
C ARG A 532 -9.58 -11.57 -11.62
N GLN A 533 -10.63 -11.13 -12.30
CA GLN A 533 -11.89 -11.90 -12.39
C GLN A 533 -11.69 -13.25 -13.08
N VAL A 534 -10.93 -13.27 -14.17
CA VAL A 534 -10.59 -14.51 -14.89
C VAL A 534 -9.80 -15.46 -14.00
N LYS A 535 -8.76 -14.96 -13.30
CA LYS A 535 -7.96 -15.79 -12.38
C LYS A 535 -8.77 -16.33 -11.20
N ALA A 536 -9.68 -15.55 -10.65
CA ALA A 536 -10.58 -16.00 -9.58
C ALA A 536 -11.50 -17.15 -10.05
N LEU A 537 -12.04 -17.05 -11.27
CA LEU A 537 -12.84 -18.12 -11.87
C LEU A 537 -12.02 -19.38 -12.16
N GLU A 538 -10.79 -19.23 -12.67
CA GLU A 538 -9.88 -20.35 -12.88
C GLU A 538 -9.52 -21.08 -11.57
N ALA A 539 -9.29 -20.31 -10.50
CA ALA A 539 -9.00 -20.87 -9.17
C ALA A 539 -10.21 -21.65 -8.63
N GLN A 540 -11.43 -21.13 -8.77
CA GLN A 540 -12.66 -21.84 -8.37
C GLN A 540 -12.84 -23.15 -9.16
N ASN A 541 -12.63 -23.12 -10.48
CA ASN A 541 -12.73 -24.31 -11.32
C ASN A 541 -11.66 -25.38 -10.97
N LYS A 542 -10.45 -24.98 -10.57
CA LYS A 542 -9.40 -25.91 -10.11
C LYS A 542 -9.78 -26.61 -8.80
N ILE A 543 -10.46 -25.93 -7.89
CA ILE A 543 -10.93 -26.49 -6.61
C ILE A 543 -12.02 -27.55 -6.87
N ASP A 544 -12.92 -27.31 -7.83
CA ASP A 544 -13.98 -28.26 -8.18
C ASP A 544 -13.47 -29.52 -8.91
N HIS A 545 -12.30 -29.44 -9.55
CA HIS A 545 -11.72 -30.55 -10.33
C HIS A 545 -10.61 -31.33 -9.60
N THR A 546 -10.26 -31.03 -8.35
CA THR A 546 -9.34 -31.87 -7.58
C THR A 546 -10.00 -33.21 -7.25
N PRO A 547 -9.48 -34.35 -7.75
CA PRO A 547 -10.06 -35.65 -7.42
C PRO A 547 -9.85 -35.90 -5.92
N LYS A 548 -10.94 -35.89 -5.15
CA LYS A 548 -10.91 -36.37 -3.76
C LYS A 548 -10.39 -37.82 -3.78
N THR A 549 -9.20 -38.04 -3.27
CA THR A 549 -8.64 -39.36 -3.00
C THR A 549 -9.65 -40.18 -2.19
N VAL A 550 -10.22 -41.15 -2.85
CA VAL A 550 -11.18 -42.08 -2.26
C VAL A 550 -10.41 -42.96 -1.26
N LYS A 551 -10.53 -42.68 0.02
CA LYS A 551 -10.29 -43.70 1.05
C LYS A 551 -11.51 -44.61 1.03
N GLU A 552 -11.29 -45.86 0.65
CA GLU A 552 -12.29 -46.93 0.80
C GLU A 552 -12.86 -46.91 2.21
N LYS A 553 -14.12 -46.55 2.33
CA LYS A 553 -14.95 -46.80 3.50
C LYS A 553 -16.15 -47.62 3.06
N THR A 554 -16.29 -48.74 3.72
CA THR A 554 -17.39 -49.68 3.77
C THR A 554 -18.76 -49.05 3.48
N VAL A 555 -19.48 -49.74 2.61
CA VAL A 555 -20.85 -49.48 2.18
C VAL A 555 -21.80 -49.34 3.37
N THR A 556 -22.31 -48.15 3.59
CA THR A 556 -23.59 -47.90 4.26
C THR A 556 -24.44 -47.06 3.32
N GLU A 557 -25.69 -47.46 3.17
CA GLU A 557 -26.66 -46.93 2.22
C GLU A 557 -26.78 -45.40 2.27
N LYS A 558 -26.69 -44.78 1.04
CA LYS A 558 -26.93 -43.32 0.84
C LYS A 558 -28.43 -43.03 1.02
N PRO A 559 -28.81 -42.01 1.78
CA PRO A 559 -30.16 -41.45 1.71
C PRO A 559 -30.35 -40.81 0.33
N LYS A 560 -31.52 -41.02 -0.25
CA LYS A 560 -31.92 -40.47 -1.56
C LYS A 560 -31.86 -38.93 -1.53
N PRO A 561 -31.40 -38.24 -2.61
CA PRO A 561 -31.31 -36.79 -2.64
C PRO A 561 -32.69 -36.17 -2.44
N ASN A 562 -32.75 -35.24 -1.50
CA ASN A 562 -33.96 -34.51 -1.17
C ASN A 562 -34.35 -33.61 -2.35
N ARG A 563 -35.40 -34.00 -3.11
CA ARG A 563 -35.92 -33.28 -4.28
C ARG A 563 -36.26 -31.82 -3.98
N SER A 564 -36.61 -31.49 -2.72
CA SER A 564 -36.92 -30.12 -2.30
C SER A 564 -35.71 -29.19 -2.28
N ALA A 565 -34.53 -29.64 -1.81
CA ALA A 565 -33.31 -28.84 -1.78
C ALA A 565 -32.78 -28.50 -3.20
N GLN A 566 -32.91 -29.47 -4.14
CA GLN A 566 -32.52 -29.24 -5.53
C GLN A 566 -33.45 -28.27 -6.27
N GLN A 567 -34.72 -28.23 -5.87
CA GLN A 567 -35.70 -27.31 -6.40
C GLN A 567 -35.52 -25.89 -5.80
N ALA A 568 -35.17 -25.80 -4.49
CA ALA A 568 -34.83 -24.55 -3.82
C ALA A 568 -33.58 -23.89 -4.44
N ARG A 569 -32.51 -24.66 -4.73
CA ARG A 569 -31.30 -24.14 -5.41
C ARG A 569 -31.58 -23.59 -6.82
N ARG A 570 -32.45 -24.22 -7.59
CA ARG A 570 -32.87 -23.68 -8.91
C ARG A 570 -33.64 -22.36 -8.76
N GLN A 571 -34.53 -22.27 -7.77
CA GLN A 571 -35.28 -21.05 -7.49
C GLN A 571 -34.39 -19.93 -6.95
N LEU A 572 -33.37 -20.27 -6.17
CA LEU A 572 -32.35 -19.35 -5.67
C LEU A 572 -31.57 -18.67 -6.82
N THR A 573 -31.08 -19.47 -7.78
CA THR A 573 -30.39 -18.94 -8.99
C THR A 573 -31.30 -18.04 -9.86
N ILE A 574 -32.60 -18.30 -9.88
CA ILE A 574 -33.57 -17.44 -10.62
C ILE A 574 -33.76 -16.13 -9.84
N CYS A 575 -33.92 -16.20 -8.52
CA CYS A 575 -34.08 -15.03 -7.64
C CYS A 575 -32.85 -14.11 -7.69
N GLU A 576 -31.63 -14.66 -7.71
CA GLU A 576 -30.38 -13.89 -7.88
C GLU A 576 -30.32 -13.11 -9.21
N LYS A 577 -30.81 -13.72 -10.28
CA LYS A 577 -30.92 -13.03 -11.57
C LYS A 577 -31.95 -11.90 -11.55
N GLU A 578 -33.06 -12.11 -10.85
CA GLU A 578 -34.09 -11.07 -10.68
C GLU A 578 -33.60 -9.91 -9.81
N ILE A 579 -32.82 -10.18 -8.75
CA ILE A 579 -32.16 -9.18 -7.90
C ILE A 579 -31.19 -8.34 -8.74
N SER A 580 -30.29 -8.99 -9.49
CA SER A 580 -29.31 -8.28 -10.33
C SER A 580 -29.96 -7.43 -11.42
N ALA A 581 -31.05 -7.88 -12.01
CA ALA A 581 -31.82 -7.10 -12.99
C ALA A 581 -32.49 -5.89 -12.33
N GLN A 582 -32.99 -6.03 -11.09
CA GLN A 582 -33.62 -4.95 -10.35
C GLN A 582 -32.60 -3.89 -9.88
N GLU A 583 -31.40 -4.31 -9.45
CA GLU A 583 -30.29 -3.42 -9.14
C GLU A 583 -29.86 -2.59 -10.36
N THR A 584 -29.80 -3.22 -11.55
CA THR A 584 -29.49 -2.51 -12.79
C THR A 584 -30.57 -1.47 -13.12
N ALA A 585 -31.86 -1.82 -12.93
CA ALA A 585 -32.96 -0.89 -13.15
C ALA A 585 -32.93 0.30 -12.17
N ILE A 586 -32.56 0.08 -10.91
CA ILE A 586 -32.40 1.16 -9.92
C ILE A 586 -31.27 2.10 -10.35
N ALA A 587 -30.13 1.58 -10.81
CA ALA A 587 -29.02 2.38 -11.28
C ALA A 587 -29.40 3.25 -12.52
N GLU A 588 -30.22 2.72 -13.45
CA GLU A 588 -30.73 3.50 -14.57
C GLU A 588 -31.71 4.60 -14.12
N ILE A 589 -32.53 4.33 -13.12
CA ILE A 589 -33.43 5.33 -12.52
C ILE A 589 -32.65 6.42 -11.80
N GLU A 590 -31.58 6.08 -11.10
CA GLU A 590 -30.69 7.04 -10.44
C GLU A 590 -30.00 7.97 -11.45
N GLN A 591 -29.53 7.45 -12.57
CA GLN A 591 -28.98 8.26 -13.64
C GLN A 591 -30.01 9.23 -14.21
N ARG A 592 -31.26 8.77 -14.41
CA ARG A 592 -32.37 9.64 -14.85
C ARG A 592 -32.74 10.70 -13.81
N LEU A 593 -32.55 10.42 -12.53
CA LEU A 593 -32.75 11.36 -11.42
C LEU A 593 -31.69 12.48 -11.43
N GLU A 594 -30.44 12.13 -11.71
CA GLU A 594 -29.35 13.08 -11.88
C GLU A 594 -29.56 14.00 -13.11
N GLU A 595 -30.06 13.44 -14.21
CA GLU A 595 -30.36 14.18 -15.44
C GLU A 595 -31.59 15.12 -15.30
N ALA A 596 -32.50 14.81 -14.39
CA ALA A 596 -33.72 15.61 -14.16
C ALA A 596 -33.50 16.90 -13.35
N GLY A 597 -32.26 17.24 -13.00
CA GLY A 597 -31.86 18.36 -12.15
C GLY A 597 -32.50 19.70 -12.53
N GLY A 598 -33.51 20.12 -11.79
CA GLY A 598 -34.20 21.42 -11.88
C GLY A 598 -35.71 21.36 -12.17
N ASP A 599 -36.23 20.26 -12.65
CA ASP A 599 -37.67 20.05 -12.91
C ASP A 599 -38.31 19.23 -11.76
N TYR A 600 -38.99 19.93 -10.85
CA TYR A 600 -39.54 19.35 -9.62
C TYR A 600 -40.63 18.31 -9.87
N GLU A 601 -41.47 18.47 -10.91
CA GLU A 601 -42.53 17.50 -11.24
C GLU A 601 -41.92 16.21 -11.77
N ARG A 602 -40.97 16.31 -12.69
CA ARG A 602 -40.27 15.17 -13.28
C ARG A 602 -39.39 14.44 -12.25
N TYR A 603 -38.74 15.18 -11.38
CA TYR A 603 -37.96 14.60 -10.26
C TYR A 603 -38.86 13.79 -9.32
N SER A 604 -40.04 14.33 -8.95
CA SER A 604 -40.98 13.66 -8.05
C SER A 604 -41.56 12.36 -8.66
N GLU A 605 -41.79 12.31 -9.98
CA GLU A 605 -42.25 11.09 -10.65
C GLU A 605 -41.16 10.00 -10.67
N ILE A 606 -39.93 10.36 -11.06
CA ILE A 606 -38.79 9.42 -11.10
C ILE A 606 -38.44 8.94 -9.68
N TYR A 607 -38.56 9.79 -8.67
CA TYR A 607 -38.33 9.41 -7.29
C TYR A 607 -39.34 8.35 -6.79
N LYS A 608 -40.62 8.45 -7.19
CA LYS A 608 -41.62 7.42 -6.90
C LYS A 608 -41.33 6.09 -7.63
N GLU A 609 -40.81 6.17 -8.86
CA GLU A 609 -40.34 4.97 -9.58
C GLU A 609 -39.19 4.30 -8.84
N LYS A 610 -38.24 5.09 -8.30
CA LYS A 610 -37.13 4.58 -7.50
C LYS A 610 -37.62 3.88 -6.24
N GLU A 611 -38.50 4.51 -5.47
CA GLU A 611 -39.04 3.95 -4.22
C GLU A 611 -39.79 2.63 -4.46
N ALA A 612 -40.56 2.53 -5.55
CA ALA A 612 -41.23 1.29 -5.93
C ALA A 612 -40.23 0.20 -6.37
N ALA A 613 -39.13 0.57 -7.04
CA ALA A 613 -38.07 -0.36 -7.43
C ALA A 613 -37.27 -0.88 -6.24
N GLU A 614 -36.97 -0.02 -5.26
CA GLU A 614 -36.29 -0.38 -3.99
C GLU A 614 -37.16 -1.28 -3.13
N GLN A 615 -38.47 -1.02 -3.06
CA GLN A 615 -39.41 -1.90 -2.34
C GLN A 615 -39.43 -3.31 -2.95
N LYS A 616 -39.47 -3.40 -4.28
CA LYS A 616 -39.45 -4.67 -5.00
C LYS A 616 -38.12 -5.43 -4.81
N LEU A 617 -36.99 -4.71 -4.73
CA LEU A 617 -35.70 -5.29 -4.39
C LEU A 617 -35.72 -5.88 -2.98
N GLY A 618 -36.32 -5.19 -2.01
CA GLY A 618 -36.51 -5.68 -0.64
C GLY A 618 -37.31 -6.99 -0.59
N GLU A 619 -38.42 -7.08 -1.32
CA GLU A 619 -39.25 -8.30 -1.40
C GLU A 619 -38.47 -9.48 -2.05
N LEU A 620 -37.64 -9.20 -3.05
CA LEU A 620 -36.78 -10.21 -3.68
C LEU A 620 -35.65 -10.69 -2.75
N MET A 621 -35.09 -9.82 -1.93
CA MET A 621 -34.08 -10.17 -0.93
C MET A 621 -34.65 -11.03 0.19
N GLU A 622 -35.85 -10.73 0.72
CA GLU A 622 -36.53 -11.58 1.70
C GLU A 622 -36.85 -12.97 1.12
N LYS A 623 -37.26 -13.01 -0.16
CA LYS A 623 -37.52 -14.28 -0.84
C LYS A 623 -36.24 -15.07 -1.06
N TRP A 624 -35.12 -14.40 -1.36
CA TRP A 624 -33.82 -15.02 -1.51
C TRP A 624 -33.36 -15.64 -0.17
N GLU A 625 -33.52 -14.92 0.94
CA GLU A 625 -33.14 -15.39 2.29
C GLU A 625 -33.93 -16.66 2.69
N THR A 626 -35.24 -16.67 2.43
CA THR A 626 -36.09 -17.87 2.69
C THR A 626 -35.72 -19.06 1.82
N LEU A 627 -35.29 -18.82 0.55
CA LEU A 627 -34.86 -19.87 -0.36
C LEU A 627 -33.44 -20.38 0.00
N ALA A 628 -32.55 -19.53 0.49
CA ALA A 628 -31.21 -19.89 0.96
C ALA A 628 -31.30 -20.80 2.21
N GLU A 629 -32.14 -20.45 3.18
CA GLU A 629 -32.42 -21.33 4.34
C GLU A 629 -32.96 -22.71 3.94
N GLN A 630 -33.85 -22.76 2.93
CA GLN A 630 -34.40 -24.03 2.41
C GLN A 630 -33.41 -24.83 1.59
N ALA A 631 -32.43 -24.18 0.96
CA ALA A 631 -31.35 -24.80 0.20
C ALA A 631 -30.22 -25.33 1.10
N GLY A 632 -30.17 -24.89 2.37
CA GLY A 632 -29.15 -25.27 3.34
C GLY A 632 -27.79 -24.59 3.07
N GLU A 633 -27.82 -23.38 2.53
CA GLU A 633 -26.68 -22.49 2.30
C GLU A 633 -26.59 -21.40 3.37
#